data_f1d7c1f8ddb1c0a71102353f084f4cc7
#
_entry.id   f1d7c1f8ddb1c0a71102353f084f4cc7
#
_cell.length_a   1.000
_cell.length_b   1.000
_cell.length_c   1.000
_cell.angle_alpha   90.00
_cell.angle_beta   90.00
_cell.angle_gamma   90.00
#
_symmetry.space_group_name_H-M   'P 1'
#
loop_
_entity.id
_entity.type
_entity.pdbx_description
1 polymer ?
#
loop_
_entity_poly.entity_id
_entity_poly.type
_entity_poly.pdbx_seq_one_letter_code
_entity_poly.pdbx_strand_id
1 'polypeptide(L)'
;MSRLHPPPARAVRRRARASRSGTALLSGLVLLAPAAAAGSLVSAIPARADNPTISLNSLRTAWDAAEPDLGPAQVSASDFGRRWSTAVDGAVFAQPLVAGSTVVVATETNHVYGVSATDGRILWQRALGTPVPSSTACLSPGTGITSTPVYDKATGTVYLVAKSNENGAHFSVHALDAASGAERSGWPVTVQGDPVNSPGVPFDPGTSAQRAGLLLLNGAVYFGFASDCGVGTYVGHVAGVNTSTRKLTLWSTESGSKSQNGGVWMSGGGLVSDGSGRIFIATGNGAGEGSSPPKGPGDKPQGHFADSVVRLGVNSDGSLAPKDFFSPSNNRQLDHDDLDLGSGGPAALPTGFGTSAHPHLLVQVGKDGRIFLLDRDNLGGMGQGPNGTDAVVGTTGPYKGVWGHPGVWGGDGGYVYMIENYGSLRALKYSVNGSGNPQLTSAGTSAEGFGYASGSPVVTSNGTTSGSALVWLVYSGTGPGGQNGELRVYDPVPVNGTLKMRRSFPLGTVTRFSVPATDNGRVFVGTKDGHLIAFGRAS
;
A
#
# COMPACT_ATOMS: atom_id res chain seq x y z
N MET A 1 25.45 -26.08 57.72
CA MET A 1 24.73 -25.72 58.96
C MET A 1 23.42 -25.08 58.51
N SER A 2 22.35 -25.86 58.38
CA SER A 2 21.29 -26.07 59.41
C SER A 2 20.61 -24.71 59.77
N ARG A 3 19.36 -24.42 59.67
CA ARG A 3 18.08 -25.18 59.81
C ARG A 3 16.95 -24.32 59.22
N LEU A 4 15.99 -24.80 58.46
CA LEU A 4 14.72 -25.43 58.82
C LEU A 4 13.53 -24.42 59.07
N HIS A 5 12.50 -24.66 58.31
CA HIS A 5 11.11 -24.26 58.33
C HIS A 5 10.38 -24.38 59.69
N PRO A 6 9.12 -23.89 59.90
CA PRO A 6 7.95 -24.41 59.19
C PRO A 6 6.72 -23.47 59.00
N PRO A 7 5.63 -24.02 58.41
CA PRO A 7 4.40 -23.34 58.09
C PRO A 7 3.26 -23.72 59.10
N PRO A 8 1.97 -23.76 58.75
CA PRO A 8 0.96 -22.78 58.36
C PRO A 8 -0.25 -22.75 59.35
N ALA A 9 -1.27 -21.97 59.07
CA ALA A 9 -2.55 -22.15 59.77
C ALA A 9 -3.74 -21.94 58.81
N ARG A 10 -4.57 -22.97 58.78
CA ARG A 10 -5.95 -23.07 58.28
C ARG A 10 -6.91 -22.54 59.34
N ALA A 11 -8.06 -22.07 58.92
CA ALA A 11 -9.39 -22.35 59.49
C ALA A 11 -10.39 -21.27 58.99
N VAL A 12 -11.62 -21.43 58.75
CA VAL A 12 -12.66 -22.46 58.77
C VAL A 12 -13.97 -21.72 58.48
N ARG A 13 -14.81 -22.35 57.75
CA ARG A 13 -16.18 -22.03 57.35
C ARG A 13 -17.10 -21.54 58.49
N ARG A 14 -18.06 -20.69 58.18
CA ARG A 14 -19.46 -20.93 58.68
C ARG A 14 -20.51 -20.47 57.68
N ARG A 15 -21.40 -21.41 57.37
CA ARG A 15 -22.72 -21.25 56.76
C ARG A 15 -23.70 -20.78 57.85
N ALA A 16 -24.71 -19.99 57.50
CA ALA A 16 -25.98 -19.97 58.24
C ALA A 16 -27.13 -19.91 57.22
N ARG A 17 -28.10 -20.76 57.54
CA ARG A 17 -29.33 -21.03 56.75
C ARG A 17 -30.52 -20.29 57.40
N ALA A 18 -31.51 -19.98 56.55
CA ALA A 18 -32.96 -20.04 56.71
C ALA A 18 -33.65 -18.97 57.56
N SER A 19 -34.73 -18.39 57.08
CA SER A 19 -36.06 -19.00 57.20
C SER A 19 -37.14 -18.21 56.42
N ARG A 20 -38.15 -18.96 56.08
CA ARG A 20 -39.40 -18.59 55.36
C ARG A 20 -40.33 -17.74 56.22
N SER A 21 -41.13 -16.89 55.61
CA SER A 21 -42.55 -16.75 55.93
C SER A 21 -43.29 -16.12 54.73
N GLY A 22 -44.33 -16.80 54.28
CA GLY A 22 -45.20 -16.40 53.21
C GLY A 22 -46.37 -15.58 53.69
N THR A 23 -46.99 -14.87 52.79
CA THR A 23 -48.43 -14.53 52.86
C THR A 23 -48.88 -14.34 51.39
N ALA A 24 -49.88 -15.14 51.04
CA ALA A 24 -50.63 -15.05 49.79
C ALA A 24 -51.79 -14.04 49.94
N LEU A 25 -52.07 -13.30 48.90
CA LEU A 25 -53.42 -12.74 48.64
C LEU A 25 -53.62 -12.43 47.15
N LEU A 26 -54.65 -12.95 46.69
CA LEU A 26 -55.43 -13.02 45.46
C LEU A 26 -55.41 -11.83 44.46
N SER A 27 -55.38 -12.23 43.20
CA SER A 27 -56.37 -11.91 42.13
C SER A 27 -56.37 -10.53 41.49
N GLY A 28 -55.98 -10.52 40.21
CA GLY A 28 -56.22 -9.45 39.24
C GLY A 28 -55.69 -9.81 37.87
N LEU A 29 -56.52 -10.62 37.12
CA LEU A 29 -56.15 -10.96 35.71
C LEU A 29 -56.50 -9.77 34.83
N VAL A 30 -55.45 -9.01 34.39
CA VAL A 30 -55.58 -8.06 33.30
C VAL A 30 -54.77 -8.62 32.12
N LEU A 31 -55.51 -9.08 31.12
CA LEU A 31 -54.98 -9.44 29.80
C LEU A 31 -54.50 -8.18 29.09
N LEU A 32 -53.20 -7.92 29.13
CA LEU A 32 -52.53 -6.99 28.23
C LEU A 32 -51.92 -7.80 27.06
N ALA A 33 -52.51 -7.63 25.88
CA ALA A 33 -51.93 -8.13 24.62
C ALA A 33 -50.54 -7.48 24.39
N PRO A 34 -49.51 -8.25 23.98
CA PRO A 34 -48.27 -7.65 23.59
C PRO A 34 -48.44 -6.92 22.25
N ALA A 35 -48.36 -5.60 22.26
CA ALA A 35 -48.12 -4.83 21.05
C ALA A 35 -46.77 -5.25 20.51
N ALA A 36 -46.76 -5.99 19.42
CA ALA A 36 -45.54 -6.26 18.64
C ALA A 36 -45.03 -4.93 18.07
N ALA A 37 -44.05 -4.33 18.73
CA ALA A 37 -43.26 -3.27 18.15
C ALA A 37 -42.46 -3.90 16.99
N ALA A 38 -42.95 -3.70 15.76
CA ALA A 38 -42.17 -3.94 14.57
C ALA A 38 -41.02 -2.92 14.59
N GLY A 39 -39.93 -3.31 15.26
CA GLY A 39 -38.65 -2.62 15.12
C GLY A 39 -38.19 -2.77 13.67
N SER A 40 -38.29 -1.70 12.89
CA SER A 40 -37.62 -1.60 11.62
C SER A 40 -36.12 -1.83 11.88
N LEU A 41 -35.63 -3.00 11.51
CA LEU A 41 -34.19 -3.23 11.35
C LEU A 41 -33.74 -2.29 10.21
N VAL A 42 -33.37 -1.08 10.58
CA VAL A 42 -32.52 -0.25 9.71
C VAL A 42 -31.24 -1.04 9.62
N SER A 43 -31.10 -1.81 8.55
CA SER A 43 -29.79 -2.35 8.16
C SER A 43 -28.85 -1.17 8.09
N ALA A 44 -27.91 -1.07 9.02
CA ALA A 44 -26.84 -0.12 8.94
C ALA A 44 -26.15 -0.38 7.60
N ILE A 45 -26.33 0.54 6.64
CA ILE A 45 -25.53 0.54 5.42
C ILE A 45 -24.08 0.55 5.92
N PRO A 46 -23.26 -0.46 5.58
CA PRO A 46 -21.86 -0.42 5.99
C PRO A 46 -21.28 0.92 5.55
N ALA A 47 -20.63 1.62 6.47
CA ALA A 47 -19.97 2.87 6.16
C ALA A 47 -19.01 2.58 5.00
N ARG A 48 -19.29 3.14 3.82
CA ARG A 48 -18.44 2.99 2.65
C ARG A 48 -17.05 3.48 3.01
N ALA A 49 -16.05 2.70 2.66
CA ALA A 49 -14.68 3.03 2.99
C ALA A 49 -14.20 4.13 2.04
N ASP A 50 -13.74 5.26 2.61
CA ASP A 50 -12.93 6.21 1.85
C ASP A 50 -11.73 5.47 1.23
N ASN A 51 -11.13 6.00 0.14
CA ASN A 51 -9.84 5.54 -0.37
C ASN A 51 -8.73 6.41 0.25
N PRO A 52 -8.29 6.11 1.50
CA PRO A 52 -7.50 7.04 2.31
C PRO A 52 -6.00 6.97 2.00
N THR A 53 -5.55 6.00 1.21
CA THR A 53 -4.13 5.78 0.93
C THR A 53 -3.97 4.93 -0.31
N ILE A 54 -2.74 4.88 -0.86
CA ILE A 54 -2.44 4.01 -2.00
C ILE A 54 -2.84 2.56 -1.69
N SER A 55 -3.43 1.89 -2.68
CA SER A 55 -3.87 0.49 -2.55
C SER A 55 -4.84 0.28 -1.38
N LEU A 56 -5.64 1.30 -1.02
CA LEU A 56 -6.79 1.32 -0.10
C LEU A 56 -6.49 1.22 1.40
N ASN A 57 -5.46 0.48 1.82
CA ASN A 57 -5.22 0.23 3.24
C ASN A 57 -3.74 0.05 3.57
N SER A 58 -3.39 -0.06 4.85
CA SER A 58 -1.99 -0.22 5.30
C SER A 58 -1.37 -1.56 4.91
N LEU A 59 -2.16 -2.60 4.67
CA LEU A 59 -1.68 -3.89 4.14
C LEU A 59 -1.35 -3.80 2.64
N ARG A 60 -1.80 -2.75 1.96
CA ARG A 60 -1.64 -2.54 0.52
C ARG A 60 -2.29 -3.66 -0.31
N THR A 61 -3.47 -4.09 0.08
CA THR A 61 -4.17 -5.16 -0.64
C THR A 61 -4.70 -4.72 -2.00
N ALA A 62 -4.89 -3.44 -2.23
CA ALA A 62 -5.59 -2.89 -3.38
C ALA A 62 -6.98 -3.53 -3.58
N TRP A 63 -7.61 -3.95 -2.49
CA TRP A 63 -8.91 -4.62 -2.48
C TRP A 63 -9.95 -3.77 -1.76
N ASP A 64 -10.89 -3.25 -2.56
CA ASP A 64 -12.08 -2.56 -2.09
C ASP A 64 -13.22 -3.57 -1.93
N ALA A 65 -13.32 -4.12 -0.72
CA ALA A 65 -14.29 -5.15 -0.39
C ALA A 65 -15.72 -4.59 -0.16
N ALA A 66 -15.88 -3.27 -0.12
CA ALA A 66 -17.15 -2.60 0.17
C ALA A 66 -17.75 -1.89 -1.04
N GLU A 67 -17.43 -2.35 -2.28
CA GLU A 67 -17.85 -1.72 -3.54
C GLU A 67 -18.80 -2.61 -4.38
N PRO A 68 -19.98 -2.95 -3.89
CA PRO A 68 -20.96 -3.75 -4.65
C PRO A 68 -21.46 -3.02 -5.91
N ASP A 69 -21.39 -1.69 -5.93
CA ASP A 69 -21.84 -0.85 -7.04
C ASP A 69 -20.80 -0.76 -8.19
N LEU A 70 -19.63 -1.37 -8.03
CA LEU A 70 -18.62 -1.59 -9.07
C LEU A 70 -18.50 -3.09 -9.42
N GLY A 71 -19.59 -3.83 -9.32
CA GLY A 71 -19.63 -5.25 -9.71
C GLY A 71 -19.94 -5.46 -11.19
N PRO A 72 -19.91 -6.74 -11.66
CA PRO A 72 -20.08 -7.09 -13.06
C PRO A 72 -21.38 -6.59 -13.71
N ALA A 73 -22.50 -6.61 -13.00
CA ALA A 73 -23.78 -6.14 -13.52
C ALA A 73 -23.77 -4.63 -13.78
N GLN A 74 -23.26 -3.87 -12.83
CA GLN A 74 -23.19 -2.41 -12.91
C GLN A 74 -22.27 -1.95 -14.03
N VAL A 75 -21.08 -2.56 -14.14
CA VAL A 75 -20.10 -2.20 -15.19
C VAL A 75 -20.55 -2.61 -16.58
N SER A 76 -21.36 -3.67 -16.71
CA SER A 76 -21.93 -4.08 -17.99
C SER A 76 -23.13 -3.26 -18.44
N ALA A 77 -23.71 -2.44 -17.58
CA ALA A 77 -24.85 -1.60 -17.91
C ALA A 77 -24.47 -0.56 -18.99
N SER A 78 -25.40 -0.25 -19.88
CA SER A 78 -25.17 0.66 -21.01
C SER A 78 -24.84 2.10 -20.60
N ASP A 79 -25.31 2.51 -19.42
CA ASP A 79 -25.08 3.83 -18.84
C ASP A 79 -23.80 3.93 -17.98
N PHE A 80 -23.02 2.84 -17.84
CA PHE A 80 -21.70 2.90 -17.21
C PHE A 80 -20.65 3.47 -18.16
N GLY A 81 -19.97 4.54 -17.76
CA GLY A 81 -18.96 5.19 -18.57
C GLY A 81 -18.33 6.39 -17.87
N ARG A 82 -17.62 7.22 -18.63
CA ARG A 82 -17.03 8.45 -18.12
C ARG A 82 -18.13 9.41 -17.66
N ARG A 83 -18.04 9.84 -16.41
CA ARG A 83 -19.00 10.78 -15.80
C ARG A 83 -18.59 12.22 -15.98
N TRP A 84 -17.34 12.49 -15.67
CA TRP A 84 -16.73 13.81 -15.81
C TRP A 84 -15.22 13.69 -16.01
N SER A 85 -14.60 14.79 -16.42
CA SER A 85 -13.16 14.95 -16.54
C SER A 85 -12.82 16.37 -16.13
N THR A 86 -11.96 16.51 -15.13
CA THR A 86 -11.55 17.80 -14.57
C THR A 86 -10.09 18.05 -14.93
N ALA A 87 -9.81 19.18 -15.58
CA ALA A 87 -8.45 19.60 -15.85
C ALA A 87 -7.77 20.06 -14.56
N VAL A 88 -6.52 19.60 -14.36
CA VAL A 88 -5.63 20.01 -13.28
C VAL A 88 -4.29 20.45 -13.89
N ASP A 89 -3.51 21.23 -13.13
CA ASP A 89 -2.21 21.68 -13.60
C ASP A 89 -1.15 20.60 -13.33
N GLY A 90 -0.58 20.05 -14.38
CA GLY A 90 0.50 19.08 -14.34
C GLY A 90 0.09 17.60 -14.29
N ALA A 91 1.09 16.74 -14.44
CA ALA A 91 0.91 15.30 -14.46
C ALA A 91 0.51 14.75 -13.09
N VAL A 92 -0.43 13.80 -13.07
CA VAL A 92 -0.90 13.11 -11.85
C VAL A 92 -0.26 11.73 -11.78
N PHE A 93 0.79 11.58 -10.97
CA PHE A 93 1.43 10.28 -10.67
C PHE A 93 0.83 9.63 -9.44
N ALA A 94 0.44 10.44 -8.45
CA ALA A 94 -0.21 9.98 -7.24
C ALA A 94 -1.56 9.33 -7.55
N GLN A 95 -1.89 8.24 -6.85
CA GLN A 95 -3.27 7.74 -6.85
C GLN A 95 -4.18 8.83 -6.25
N PRO A 96 -5.31 9.19 -6.89
CA PRO A 96 -6.29 10.06 -6.26
C PRO A 96 -6.76 9.48 -4.93
N LEU A 97 -6.90 10.31 -3.89
CA LEU A 97 -7.50 9.89 -2.62
C LEU A 97 -8.97 10.28 -2.57
N VAL A 98 -9.78 9.46 -1.92
CA VAL A 98 -11.17 9.83 -1.63
C VAL A 98 -11.31 10.09 -0.13
N ALA A 99 -11.70 11.32 0.22
CA ALA A 99 -11.94 11.80 1.57
C ALA A 99 -13.40 12.26 1.66
N GLY A 100 -14.30 11.36 1.98
CA GLY A 100 -15.75 11.61 1.95
C GLY A 100 -16.24 11.95 0.54
N SER A 101 -16.77 13.16 0.34
CA SER A 101 -17.24 13.64 -0.97
C SER A 101 -16.17 14.36 -1.80
N THR A 102 -14.94 14.43 -1.31
CA THR A 102 -13.82 15.14 -1.96
C THR A 102 -12.79 14.14 -2.48
N VAL A 103 -12.47 14.23 -3.77
CA VAL A 103 -11.31 13.55 -4.35
C VAL A 103 -10.12 14.49 -4.28
N VAL A 104 -9.07 14.10 -3.58
CA VAL A 104 -7.83 14.87 -3.46
C VAL A 104 -6.86 14.40 -4.53
N VAL A 105 -6.37 15.33 -5.33
CA VAL A 105 -5.43 15.10 -6.45
C VAL A 105 -4.20 15.95 -6.26
N ALA A 106 -3.03 15.33 -6.39
CA ALA A 106 -1.74 16.01 -6.32
C ALA A 106 -0.98 15.88 -7.65
N THR A 107 -0.23 16.89 -8.03
CA THR A 107 0.44 16.99 -9.33
C THR A 107 1.93 17.24 -9.20
N GLU A 108 2.67 16.93 -10.27
CA GLU A 108 4.12 17.21 -10.38
C GLU A 108 4.45 18.71 -10.48
N THR A 109 3.45 19.56 -10.56
CA THR A 109 3.62 21.02 -10.47
C THR A 109 3.44 21.57 -9.05
N ASN A 110 3.44 20.70 -8.04
CA ASN A 110 3.19 21.03 -6.63
C ASN A 110 1.82 21.68 -6.37
N HIS A 111 0.82 21.38 -7.21
CA HIS A 111 -0.55 21.74 -6.93
C HIS A 111 -1.33 20.57 -6.33
N VAL A 112 -2.21 20.89 -5.39
CA VAL A 112 -3.16 19.95 -4.80
C VAL A 112 -4.56 20.49 -4.99
N TYR A 113 -5.48 19.63 -5.42
CA TYR A 113 -6.87 19.96 -5.68
C TYR A 113 -7.78 19.11 -4.81
N GLY A 114 -8.83 19.71 -4.28
CA GLY A 114 -10.00 19.02 -3.81
C GLY A 114 -11.09 19.13 -4.87
N VAL A 115 -11.54 18.00 -5.38
CA VAL A 115 -12.51 17.90 -6.47
C VAL A 115 -13.74 17.18 -5.96
N SER A 116 -14.93 17.67 -6.30
CA SER A 116 -16.18 17.00 -5.95
C SER A 116 -16.26 15.62 -6.59
N ALA A 117 -16.40 14.57 -5.79
CA ALA A 117 -16.54 13.20 -6.28
C ALA A 117 -17.81 13.02 -7.16
N THR A 118 -18.82 13.87 -6.98
CA THR A 118 -20.11 13.76 -7.66
C THR A 118 -20.08 14.31 -9.08
N ASP A 119 -19.57 15.55 -9.25
CA ASP A 119 -19.68 16.31 -10.49
C ASP A 119 -18.35 16.80 -11.08
N GLY A 120 -17.23 16.54 -10.39
CA GLY A 120 -15.91 16.91 -10.86
C GLY A 120 -15.54 18.37 -10.67
N ARG A 121 -16.39 19.20 -10.02
CA ARG A 121 -16.08 20.60 -9.76
C ARG A 121 -14.92 20.74 -8.81
N ILE A 122 -13.95 21.63 -9.10
CA ILE A 122 -12.89 21.99 -8.17
C ILE A 122 -13.51 22.74 -6.99
N LEU A 123 -13.34 22.19 -5.79
CA LEU A 123 -13.80 22.77 -4.52
C LEU A 123 -12.77 23.71 -3.95
N TRP A 124 -11.50 23.33 -4.04
CA TRP A 124 -10.35 24.11 -3.60
C TRP A 124 -9.08 23.71 -4.38
N GLN A 125 -8.12 24.62 -4.39
CA GLN A 125 -6.78 24.41 -4.97
C GLN A 125 -5.72 25.01 -4.07
N ARG A 126 -4.55 24.35 -3.99
CA ARG A 126 -3.41 24.81 -3.20
C ARG A 126 -2.11 24.62 -3.97
N ALA A 127 -1.28 25.66 -4.07
CA ALA A 127 0.09 25.57 -4.54
C ALA A 127 1.02 25.40 -3.33
N LEU A 128 1.99 24.48 -3.41
CA LEU A 128 2.91 24.12 -2.33
C LEU A 128 4.37 24.40 -2.67
N GLY A 129 4.62 25.33 -3.57
CA GLY A 129 5.95 25.75 -3.99
C GLY A 129 6.26 25.43 -5.45
N THR A 130 7.44 25.85 -5.87
CA THR A 130 7.92 25.65 -7.25
C THR A 130 8.54 24.24 -7.37
N PRO A 131 8.10 23.39 -8.32
CA PRO A 131 8.69 22.06 -8.48
C PRO A 131 10.15 22.15 -8.93
N VAL A 132 10.93 21.11 -8.64
CA VAL A 132 12.31 21.01 -9.13
C VAL A 132 12.27 20.69 -10.63
N PRO A 133 12.92 21.48 -11.50
CA PRO A 133 13.03 21.16 -12.93
C PRO A 133 13.71 19.80 -13.11
N SER A 134 13.11 18.92 -13.89
CA SER A 134 13.69 17.62 -14.22
C SER A 134 13.99 17.53 -15.71
N SER A 135 15.23 17.22 -16.05
CA SER A 135 15.66 16.89 -17.41
C SER A 135 15.60 15.40 -17.70
N THR A 136 15.31 14.57 -16.70
CA THR A 136 15.24 13.11 -16.86
C THR A 136 13.92 12.70 -17.51
N ALA A 137 13.97 11.67 -18.36
CA ALA A 137 12.77 11.13 -19.01
C ALA A 137 11.75 10.51 -18.04
N CYS A 138 12.14 10.32 -16.78
CA CYS A 138 11.29 9.67 -15.78
C CYS A 138 10.21 10.60 -15.23
N LEU A 139 10.55 11.86 -14.93
CA LEU A 139 9.66 12.82 -14.26
C LEU A 139 9.62 14.18 -14.97
N SER A 140 9.99 14.24 -16.26
CA SER A 140 9.93 15.49 -17.06
C SER A 140 8.47 15.98 -17.22
N PRO A 141 8.20 17.30 -17.15
CA PRO A 141 9.20 18.39 -17.13
C PRO A 141 9.67 18.82 -15.73
N GLY A 142 9.17 18.25 -14.66
CA GLY A 142 9.55 18.61 -13.30
C GLY A 142 9.18 17.53 -12.31
N THR A 143 9.74 17.62 -11.10
CA THR A 143 9.43 16.75 -9.95
C THR A 143 8.81 17.59 -8.84
N GLY A 144 7.60 17.26 -8.46
CA GLY A 144 6.84 17.89 -7.41
C GLY A 144 6.27 16.85 -6.44
N ILE A 145 4.95 16.59 -6.51
CA ILE A 145 4.27 15.60 -5.67
C ILE A 145 4.07 14.33 -6.49
N THR A 146 5.02 13.40 -6.39
CA THR A 146 5.02 12.15 -7.16
C THR A 146 4.29 11.03 -6.43
N SER A 147 4.42 10.95 -5.10
CA SER A 147 3.85 9.87 -4.30
C SER A 147 2.40 10.11 -3.92
N THR A 148 1.68 9.02 -3.68
CA THR A 148 0.31 9.07 -3.17
C THR A 148 0.31 9.55 -1.72
N PRO A 149 -0.47 10.61 -1.41
CA PRO A 149 -0.69 11.09 -0.05
C PRO A 149 -1.36 10.06 0.85
N VAL A 150 -1.57 10.41 2.13
CA VAL A 150 -2.38 9.63 3.06
C VAL A 150 -3.40 10.54 3.76
N TYR A 151 -4.63 10.07 3.86
CA TYR A 151 -5.72 10.76 4.54
C TYR A 151 -5.96 10.19 5.94
N ASP A 152 -5.88 11.06 6.93
CA ASP A 152 -6.28 10.76 8.30
C ASP A 152 -7.76 11.15 8.49
N LYS A 153 -8.64 10.18 8.44
CA LYS A 153 -10.08 10.36 8.61
C LYS A 153 -10.43 10.93 10.00
N ALA A 154 -9.66 10.59 11.03
CA ALA A 154 -9.94 11.02 12.40
C ALA A 154 -9.77 12.54 12.58
N THR A 155 -8.82 13.14 11.87
CA THR A 155 -8.52 14.57 11.95
C THR A 155 -8.95 15.37 10.73
N GLY A 156 -9.42 14.71 9.67
CA GLY A 156 -9.74 15.32 8.39
C GLY A 156 -8.50 15.87 7.68
N THR A 157 -7.32 15.28 7.88
CA THR A 157 -6.05 15.80 7.38
C THR A 157 -5.47 14.93 6.28
N VAL A 158 -5.04 15.54 5.19
CA VAL A 158 -4.25 14.90 4.13
C VAL A 158 -2.79 15.25 4.32
N TYR A 159 -1.95 14.23 4.49
CA TYR A 159 -0.50 14.38 4.53
C TYR A 159 0.10 14.00 3.19
N LEU A 160 1.06 14.79 2.71
CA LEU A 160 1.75 14.60 1.45
C LEU A 160 3.18 15.13 1.50
N VAL A 161 4.00 14.71 0.53
CA VAL A 161 5.39 15.15 0.39
C VAL A 161 5.55 15.86 -0.94
N ALA A 162 6.04 17.10 -0.92
CA ALA A 162 6.34 17.90 -2.09
C ALA A 162 7.86 18.08 -2.24
N LYS A 163 8.39 17.94 -3.47
CA LYS A 163 9.76 18.34 -3.82
C LYS A 163 9.72 19.73 -4.42
N SER A 164 10.40 20.68 -3.79
CA SER A 164 10.40 22.09 -4.18
C SER A 164 11.81 22.65 -4.36
N ASN A 165 11.93 23.78 -5.06
CA ASN A 165 13.22 24.38 -5.45
C ASN A 165 13.42 25.79 -4.88
N GLU A 166 12.66 26.23 -3.90
CA GLU A 166 12.92 27.47 -3.20
C GLU A 166 14.19 27.36 -2.37
N ASN A 167 15.22 28.14 -2.70
CA ASN A 167 16.56 28.09 -2.06
C ASN A 167 17.30 26.74 -2.21
N GLY A 168 17.10 26.05 -3.34
CA GLY A 168 17.63 24.73 -3.64
C GLY A 168 16.63 23.61 -3.47
N ALA A 169 16.92 22.44 -4.05
CA ALA A 169 16.05 21.30 -3.97
C ALA A 169 15.84 20.85 -2.52
N HIS A 170 14.60 20.66 -2.10
CA HIS A 170 14.25 20.14 -0.78
C HIS A 170 12.91 19.39 -0.83
N PHE A 171 12.68 18.55 0.17
CA PHE A 171 11.40 17.90 0.40
C PHE A 171 10.73 18.48 1.64
N SER A 172 9.42 18.74 1.52
CA SER A 172 8.58 19.19 2.62
C SER A 172 7.38 18.30 2.79
N VAL A 173 7.10 17.94 4.04
CA VAL A 173 5.88 17.20 4.42
C VAL A 173 4.82 18.23 4.78
N HIS A 174 3.72 18.21 4.08
CA HIS A 174 2.56 19.10 4.28
C HIS A 174 1.42 18.37 4.98
N ALA A 175 0.58 19.13 5.68
CA ALA A 175 -0.65 18.64 6.30
C ALA A 175 -1.79 19.58 5.93
N LEU A 176 -2.66 19.14 5.02
CA LEU A 176 -3.77 19.95 4.53
C LEU A 176 -5.10 19.48 5.13
N ASP A 177 -5.96 20.43 5.43
CA ASP A 177 -7.36 20.15 5.71
C ASP A 177 -8.04 19.62 4.44
N ALA A 178 -8.61 18.41 4.49
CA ALA A 178 -9.18 17.76 3.32
C ALA A 178 -10.39 18.50 2.72
N ALA A 179 -11.13 19.26 3.52
CA ALA A 179 -12.33 19.96 3.08
C ALA A 179 -12.03 21.32 2.43
N SER A 180 -10.93 21.99 2.84
CA SER A 180 -10.61 23.37 2.42
C SER A 180 -9.26 23.53 1.73
N GLY A 181 -8.36 22.54 1.79
CA GLY A 181 -6.98 22.64 1.32
C GLY A 181 -6.10 23.55 2.17
N ALA A 182 -6.58 24.04 3.31
CA ALA A 182 -5.80 24.89 4.18
C ALA A 182 -4.66 24.12 4.85
N GLU A 183 -3.45 24.70 4.85
CA GLU A 183 -2.31 24.14 5.58
C GLU A 183 -2.58 24.17 7.09
N ARG A 184 -2.34 23.06 7.77
CA ARG A 184 -2.47 22.97 9.22
C ARG A 184 -1.36 23.77 9.92
N SER A 185 -1.66 24.37 11.05
CA SER A 185 -0.70 25.15 11.82
C SER A 185 0.54 24.33 12.21
N GLY A 186 1.72 24.91 12.03
CA GLY A 186 3.02 24.29 12.31
C GLY A 186 3.51 23.34 11.20
N TRP A 187 2.89 23.32 10.03
CA TRP A 187 3.35 22.68 8.81
C TRP A 187 3.74 23.75 7.77
N PRO A 188 4.60 23.40 6.80
CA PRO A 188 5.23 22.11 6.52
C PRO A 188 6.43 21.77 7.39
N VAL A 189 6.91 20.51 7.31
CA VAL A 189 8.16 20.01 7.92
C VAL A 189 9.16 19.68 6.83
N THR A 190 10.32 20.32 6.84
CA THR A 190 11.40 20.02 5.87
C THR A 190 12.13 18.73 6.24
N VAL A 191 12.37 17.87 5.26
CA VAL A 191 13.16 16.63 5.40
C VAL A 191 14.64 16.97 5.30
N GLN A 192 15.38 16.78 6.39
CA GLN A 192 16.80 17.12 6.47
C GLN A 192 17.49 16.39 7.64
N GLY A 193 18.80 16.39 7.66
CA GLY A 193 19.62 15.83 8.72
C GLY A 193 20.15 14.43 8.42
N ASP A 194 20.77 13.82 9.41
CA ASP A 194 21.40 12.53 9.30
C ASP A 194 20.45 11.39 9.66
N PRO A 195 20.48 10.26 8.94
CA PRO A 195 19.79 9.05 9.36
C PRO A 195 20.33 8.53 10.68
N VAL A 196 19.46 7.99 11.54
CA VAL A 196 19.84 7.48 12.87
C VAL A 196 20.90 6.37 12.82
N ASN A 197 20.96 5.63 11.72
CA ASN A 197 21.92 4.54 11.48
C ASN A 197 23.09 4.94 10.57
N SER A 198 23.18 6.19 10.13
CA SER A 198 24.26 6.71 9.27
C SER A 198 24.64 8.15 9.66
N PRO A 199 25.08 8.39 10.92
CA PRO A 199 25.47 9.72 11.37
C PRO A 199 26.66 10.26 10.58
N GLY A 200 26.65 11.55 10.24
CA GLY A 200 27.67 12.21 9.42
C GLY A 200 27.48 12.00 7.90
N VAL A 201 26.37 11.38 7.49
CA VAL A 201 25.99 11.23 6.07
C VAL A 201 24.59 11.84 5.88
N PRO A 202 24.48 13.14 5.67
CA PRO A 202 23.19 13.82 5.63
C PRO A 202 22.36 13.39 4.40
N PHE A 203 21.05 13.42 4.57
CA PHE A 203 20.08 13.23 3.49
C PHE A 203 20.32 14.26 2.38
N ASP A 204 20.43 13.80 1.12
CA ASP A 204 20.59 14.64 -0.05
C ASP A 204 19.27 14.70 -0.86
N PRO A 205 18.54 15.82 -0.84
CA PRO A 205 17.33 15.98 -1.63
C PRO A 205 17.61 16.15 -3.14
N GLY A 206 18.85 16.51 -3.53
CA GLY A 206 19.21 16.73 -4.92
C GLY A 206 19.16 15.46 -5.77
N THR A 207 19.61 14.35 -5.19
CA THR A 207 19.68 13.05 -5.86
C THR A 207 18.49 12.13 -5.52
N SER A 208 17.66 12.52 -4.55
CA SER A 208 16.55 11.71 -4.05
C SER A 208 15.24 11.96 -4.80
N ALA A 209 14.43 10.92 -4.93
CA ALA A 209 13.02 10.99 -5.33
C ALA A 209 12.12 10.27 -4.33
N GLN A 210 10.93 10.81 -4.08
CA GLN A 210 9.95 10.25 -3.16
C GLN A 210 8.78 9.71 -3.97
N ARG A 211 8.69 8.38 -4.13
CA ARG A 211 7.69 7.73 -4.97
C ARG A 211 6.77 6.78 -4.24
N ALA A 212 7.27 6.03 -3.28
CA ALA A 212 6.46 5.11 -2.47
C ALA A 212 5.34 5.87 -1.75
N GLY A 213 4.10 5.39 -1.84
CA GLY A 213 2.96 6.00 -1.17
C GLY A 213 3.11 6.06 0.34
N LEU A 214 2.57 7.11 0.95
CA LEU A 214 2.71 7.40 2.37
C LEU A 214 1.94 6.40 3.25
N LEU A 215 2.45 6.17 4.45
CA LEU A 215 1.83 5.36 5.49
C LEU A 215 1.58 6.20 6.74
N LEU A 216 0.34 6.27 7.20
CA LEU A 216 0.00 6.80 8.53
C LEU A 216 -0.03 5.63 9.53
N LEU A 217 0.81 5.70 10.56
CA LEU A 217 0.92 4.65 11.58
C LEU A 217 1.26 5.26 12.93
N ASN A 218 0.48 4.95 13.96
CA ASN A 218 0.75 5.35 15.36
C ASN A 218 1.04 6.85 15.54
N GLY A 219 0.29 7.71 14.84
CA GLY A 219 0.44 9.17 14.93
C GLY A 219 1.70 9.72 14.25
N ALA A 220 2.25 8.98 13.29
CA ALA A 220 3.32 9.47 12.42
C ALA A 220 3.07 9.09 10.95
N VAL A 221 3.56 9.91 10.03
CA VAL A 221 3.54 9.67 8.60
C VAL A 221 4.91 9.19 8.16
N TYR A 222 4.96 7.98 7.57
CA TYR A 222 6.18 7.35 7.07
C TYR A 222 6.19 7.31 5.55
N PHE A 223 7.36 7.51 4.94
CA PHE A 223 7.54 7.50 3.49
C PHE A 223 8.98 7.13 3.10
N GLY A 224 9.15 6.58 1.89
CA GLY A 224 10.44 6.08 1.42
C GLY A 224 11.01 6.93 0.30
N PHE A 225 12.33 6.94 0.18
CA PHE A 225 13.08 7.62 -0.88
C PHE A 225 13.88 6.63 -1.71
N ALA A 226 13.98 6.93 -3.00
CA ALA A 226 14.87 6.32 -3.97
C ALA A 226 15.60 7.42 -4.74
N SER A 227 16.11 7.14 -5.95
CA SER A 227 16.74 8.15 -6.78
C SER A 227 15.77 8.81 -7.77
N ASP A 228 16.15 9.97 -8.26
CA ASP A 228 15.55 10.57 -9.44
C ASP A 228 16.13 9.90 -10.70
N CYS A 229 15.62 8.69 -11.01
CA CYS A 229 15.99 7.89 -12.19
C CYS A 229 17.49 7.57 -12.32
N GLY A 230 18.16 7.30 -11.21
CA GLY A 230 19.58 6.94 -11.21
C GLY A 230 20.51 8.13 -11.43
N VAL A 231 20.03 9.36 -11.29
CA VAL A 231 20.89 10.56 -11.36
C VAL A 231 21.74 10.68 -10.10
N GLY A 232 23.05 10.72 -10.28
CA GLY A 232 24.01 10.88 -9.19
C GLY A 232 24.11 9.66 -8.27
N THR A 233 24.91 9.80 -7.23
CA THR A 233 25.00 8.82 -6.15
C THR A 233 23.89 9.10 -5.12
N TYR A 234 23.05 8.13 -4.85
CA TYR A 234 21.96 8.25 -3.89
C TYR A 234 21.98 7.09 -2.89
N VAL A 235 21.25 7.24 -1.80
CA VAL A 235 20.97 6.18 -0.84
C VAL A 235 19.47 6.14 -0.58
N GLY A 236 18.91 4.94 -0.47
CA GLY A 236 17.53 4.75 -0.05
C GLY A 236 17.31 5.16 1.41
N HIS A 237 16.20 5.83 1.69
CA HIS A 237 15.84 6.26 3.05
C HIS A 237 14.37 5.96 3.36
N VAL A 238 14.09 5.83 4.66
CA VAL A 238 12.74 5.92 5.19
C VAL A 238 12.69 7.07 6.19
N ALA A 239 11.77 8.00 5.96
CA ALA A 239 11.50 9.10 6.86
C ALA A 239 10.21 8.87 7.64
N GLY A 240 10.13 9.43 8.83
CA GLY A 240 8.91 9.49 9.64
C GLY A 240 8.73 10.88 10.24
N VAL A 241 7.52 11.45 10.16
CA VAL A 241 7.18 12.73 10.81
C VAL A 241 6.02 12.52 11.76
N ASN A 242 6.25 12.78 13.05
CA ASN A 242 5.19 12.70 14.05
C ASN A 242 4.15 13.80 13.82
N THR A 243 2.88 13.43 13.72
CA THR A 243 1.80 14.35 13.37
C THR A 243 1.49 15.40 14.44
N SER A 244 1.84 15.14 15.70
CA SER A 244 1.60 16.05 16.81
C SER A 244 2.81 16.92 17.14
N THR A 245 4.00 16.32 17.22
CA THR A 245 5.25 17.03 17.61
C THR A 245 6.04 17.57 16.43
N ARG A 246 5.77 17.12 15.19
CA ARG A 246 6.52 17.40 13.95
C ARG A 246 7.97 16.89 13.99
N LYS A 247 8.30 16.07 14.99
CA LYS A 247 9.63 15.46 15.05
C LYS A 247 9.85 14.60 13.82
N LEU A 248 10.91 14.89 13.07
CA LEU A 248 11.41 14.11 11.94
C LEU A 248 12.34 13.00 12.46
N THR A 249 12.24 11.83 11.86
CA THR A 249 13.19 10.73 11.98
C THR A 249 13.58 10.26 10.59
N LEU A 250 14.85 9.89 10.41
CA LEU A 250 15.40 9.33 9.17
C LEU A 250 16.12 8.01 9.47
N TRP A 251 15.97 7.05 8.58
CA TRP A 251 16.69 5.78 8.57
C TRP A 251 17.16 5.50 7.15
N SER A 252 18.39 4.99 7.01
CA SER A 252 19.02 4.68 5.72
C SER A 252 18.99 3.19 5.44
N THR A 253 18.67 2.79 4.21
CA THR A 253 18.72 1.38 3.76
C THR A 253 20.15 0.87 3.67
N GLU A 254 21.07 1.77 3.34
CA GLU A 254 22.51 1.55 3.27
C GLU A 254 23.20 2.53 4.19
N SER A 255 24.03 2.06 5.12
CA SER A 255 24.67 2.90 6.13
C SER A 255 26.17 3.07 5.89
N GLY A 256 26.69 4.27 6.18
CA GLY A 256 28.08 4.65 6.02
C GLY A 256 28.37 5.53 4.81
N SER A 257 29.52 6.21 4.84
CA SER A 257 29.88 7.27 3.86
C SER A 257 30.20 6.78 2.44
N LYS A 258 30.34 5.47 2.24
CA LYS A 258 30.56 4.84 0.93
C LYS A 258 29.34 4.09 0.40
N SER A 259 28.25 4.08 1.17
CA SER A 259 27.03 3.39 0.80
C SER A 259 26.31 4.13 -0.33
N GLN A 260 25.68 3.38 -1.21
CA GLN A 260 24.90 3.93 -2.31
C GLN A 260 23.79 2.96 -2.72
N ASN A 261 22.77 3.49 -3.39
CA ASN A 261 21.60 2.78 -3.90
C ASN A 261 20.69 2.25 -2.78
N GLY A 262 20.14 1.03 -2.89
CA GLY A 262 19.16 0.50 -1.93
C GLY A 262 17.82 1.27 -1.91
N GLY A 263 17.41 1.82 -3.04
CA GLY A 263 16.26 2.72 -3.16
C GLY A 263 14.94 2.08 -2.77
N VAL A 264 14.10 2.82 -2.04
CA VAL A 264 12.72 2.42 -1.70
C VAL A 264 11.80 2.91 -2.82
N TRP A 265 11.78 2.16 -3.94
CA TRP A 265 11.00 2.50 -5.14
C TRP A 265 9.53 2.20 -4.98
N MET A 266 9.17 0.95 -4.76
CA MET A 266 7.84 0.43 -4.49
C MET A 266 6.76 1.06 -5.40
N SER A 267 7.02 1.10 -6.69
CA SER A 267 6.19 1.81 -7.67
C SER A 267 4.76 1.27 -7.71
N GLY A 268 3.77 2.16 -7.73
CA GLY A 268 2.35 1.80 -7.67
C GLY A 268 1.90 1.20 -6.34
N GLY A 269 2.77 1.18 -5.34
CA GLY A 269 2.54 0.74 -3.97
C GLY A 269 3.04 1.76 -2.94
N GLY A 270 3.21 1.34 -1.71
CA GLY A 270 3.68 2.17 -0.61
C GLY A 270 4.14 1.32 0.56
N LEU A 271 4.65 1.97 1.60
CA LEU A 271 5.07 1.28 2.82
C LEU A 271 3.91 0.47 3.40
N VAL A 272 4.17 -0.78 3.75
CA VAL A 272 3.17 -1.73 4.27
C VAL A 272 3.23 -1.77 5.79
N SER A 273 2.07 -1.86 6.44
CA SER A 273 1.99 -2.13 7.88
C SER A 273 0.80 -3.03 8.19
N ASP A 274 1.04 -4.01 9.04
CA ASP A 274 -0.01 -4.85 9.64
C ASP A 274 -0.35 -4.43 11.08
N GLY A 275 0.01 -3.20 11.46
CA GLY A 275 -0.18 -2.65 12.79
C GLY A 275 1.02 -2.92 13.72
N SER A 276 0.82 -2.72 15.03
CA SER A 276 1.78 -3.05 16.09
C SER A 276 3.19 -2.41 15.91
N GLY A 277 3.30 -1.28 15.18
CA GLY A 277 4.57 -0.60 14.96
C GLY A 277 5.51 -1.36 14.00
N ARG A 278 4.98 -2.20 13.12
CA ARG A 278 5.75 -2.89 12.07
C ARG A 278 5.54 -2.22 10.73
N ILE A 279 6.64 -1.95 10.02
CA ILE A 279 6.63 -1.42 8.66
C ILE A 279 7.46 -2.38 7.78
N PHE A 280 6.91 -2.76 6.62
CA PHE A 280 7.62 -3.54 5.62
C PHE A 280 7.89 -2.66 4.40
N ILE A 281 9.13 -2.70 3.93
CA ILE A 281 9.60 -2.04 2.72
C ILE A 281 10.29 -3.06 1.82
N ALA A 282 10.39 -2.73 0.54
CA ALA A 282 11.26 -3.42 -0.40
C ALA A 282 12.24 -2.43 -1.02
N THR A 283 13.48 -2.86 -1.18
CA THR A 283 14.58 -2.06 -1.71
C THR A 283 15.05 -2.59 -3.06
N GLY A 284 15.58 -1.71 -3.87
CA GLY A 284 16.24 -2.05 -5.13
C GLY A 284 17.72 -2.30 -4.95
N ASN A 285 18.42 -2.31 -6.09
CA ASN A 285 19.85 -2.55 -6.21
C ASN A 285 20.67 -1.74 -5.22
N GLY A 286 21.77 -2.31 -4.74
CA GLY A 286 22.74 -1.68 -3.86
C GLY A 286 24.13 -2.06 -4.33
N ALA A 287 24.68 -1.33 -5.26
CA ALA A 287 26.06 -1.54 -5.67
C ALA A 287 26.98 -0.64 -4.87
N GLY A 288 27.82 -1.22 -4.06
CA GLY A 288 28.91 -0.51 -3.41
C GLY A 288 29.99 -1.47 -2.97
N GLU A 289 31.26 -1.12 -3.20
CA GLU A 289 32.37 -1.79 -2.54
C GLU A 289 32.17 -1.66 -1.03
N GLY A 290 31.83 -2.75 -0.37
CA GLY A 290 31.57 -2.81 1.07
C GLY A 290 30.13 -3.09 1.47
N SER A 291 29.15 -3.03 0.57
CA SER A 291 27.80 -3.56 0.81
C SER A 291 27.84 -5.09 0.71
N SER A 292 28.32 -5.74 1.75
CA SER A 292 28.08 -7.18 1.86
C SER A 292 26.65 -7.36 2.37
N PRO A 293 25.77 -8.06 1.63
CA PRO A 293 24.46 -8.42 2.14
C PRO A 293 24.63 -9.17 3.45
N PRO A 294 23.65 -9.14 4.35
CA PRO A 294 23.68 -9.88 5.60
C PRO A 294 23.98 -11.35 5.30
N LYS A 295 24.93 -11.95 6.05
CA LYS A 295 25.49 -13.26 5.70
C LYS A 295 24.65 -14.44 6.11
N GLY A 296 23.59 -14.24 6.90
CA GLY A 296 22.87 -15.41 7.34
C GLY A 296 21.57 -15.16 8.09
N PRO A 297 20.75 -16.21 8.40
CA PRO A 297 19.60 -16.12 9.27
C PRO A 297 20.06 -15.86 10.66
N GLY A 298 19.32 -15.02 11.33
CA GLY A 298 19.67 -14.59 12.65
C GLY A 298 20.89 -13.67 12.69
N ASP A 299 21.61 -13.43 11.59
CA ASP A 299 22.53 -12.33 11.48
C ASP A 299 21.73 -11.04 11.62
N LYS A 300 22.08 -10.27 12.63
CA LYS A 300 21.45 -8.95 12.81
C LYS A 300 21.66 -8.15 11.52
N PRO A 301 20.62 -7.52 10.98
CA PRO A 301 20.74 -6.69 9.81
C PRO A 301 21.85 -5.66 10.01
N GLN A 302 22.92 -5.71 9.21
CA GLN A 302 24.13 -4.91 9.42
C GLN A 302 24.09 -3.53 8.74
N GLY A 303 22.90 -3.03 8.38
CA GLY A 303 22.76 -1.70 7.78
C GLY A 303 22.97 -1.68 6.28
N HIS A 304 22.92 -2.81 5.59
CA HIS A 304 22.98 -2.97 4.14
C HIS A 304 21.82 -3.85 3.69
N PHE A 305 20.86 -3.25 2.99
CA PHE A 305 19.59 -3.88 2.63
C PHE A 305 19.24 -3.67 1.16
N ALA A 306 20.25 -3.79 0.28
CA ALA A 306 19.97 -3.85 -1.14
C ALA A 306 19.15 -5.10 -1.49
N ASP A 307 18.29 -5.00 -2.50
CA ASP A 307 17.43 -6.09 -2.98
C ASP A 307 16.84 -6.93 -1.84
N SER A 308 16.19 -6.24 -0.90
CA SER A 308 15.67 -6.87 0.31
C SER A 308 14.24 -6.44 0.59
N VAL A 309 13.49 -7.34 1.23
CA VAL A 309 12.30 -6.97 2.01
C VAL A 309 12.75 -6.79 3.44
N VAL A 310 12.49 -5.61 4.01
CA VAL A 310 12.93 -5.29 5.38
C VAL A 310 11.72 -5.02 6.26
N ARG A 311 11.69 -5.68 7.43
CA ARG A 311 10.75 -5.37 8.50
C ARG A 311 11.40 -4.38 9.46
N LEU A 312 10.90 -3.16 9.47
CA LEU A 312 11.27 -2.12 10.42
C LEU A 312 10.33 -2.13 11.62
N GLY A 313 10.89 -1.96 12.80
CA GLY A 313 10.15 -1.66 14.03
C GLY A 313 10.15 -0.17 14.30
N VAL A 314 8.98 0.35 14.67
CA VAL A 314 8.83 1.73 15.14
C VAL A 314 9.07 1.76 16.65
N ASN A 315 10.10 2.48 17.06
CA ASN A 315 10.43 2.70 18.49
C ASN A 315 9.46 3.71 19.12
N SER A 316 9.44 3.79 20.43
CA SER A 316 8.53 4.70 21.17
C SER A 316 8.75 6.18 20.84
N ASP A 317 9.94 6.56 20.38
CA ASP A 317 10.27 7.94 19.96
C ASP A 317 9.99 8.21 18.48
N GLY A 318 9.43 7.22 17.76
CA GLY A 318 9.12 7.26 16.33
C GLY A 318 10.29 6.91 15.41
N SER A 319 11.50 6.67 15.96
CA SER A 319 12.64 6.22 15.17
C SER A 319 12.44 4.79 14.67
N LEU A 320 13.16 4.45 13.59
CA LEU A 320 13.07 3.16 12.92
C LEU A 320 14.30 2.30 13.23
N ALA A 321 14.07 1.00 13.40
CA ALA A 321 15.14 0.01 13.52
C ALA A 321 14.77 -1.26 12.74
N PRO A 322 15.72 -1.83 11.96
CA PRO A 322 15.46 -3.10 11.27
C PRO A 322 15.33 -4.23 12.31
N LYS A 323 14.34 -5.08 12.12
CA LYS A 323 14.04 -6.21 13.01
C LYS A 323 14.16 -7.55 12.32
N ASP A 324 14.00 -7.58 11.01
CA ASP A 324 14.02 -8.79 10.20
C ASP A 324 14.15 -8.40 8.73
N PHE A 325 14.58 -9.34 7.88
CA PHE A 325 14.73 -9.10 6.46
C PHE A 325 14.64 -10.42 5.66
N PHE A 326 14.39 -10.27 4.37
CA PHE A 326 14.60 -11.29 3.35
C PHE A 326 15.41 -10.67 2.22
N SER A 327 16.45 -11.34 1.77
CA SER A 327 17.17 -11.01 0.55
C SER A 327 17.34 -12.30 -0.27
N PRO A 328 17.03 -12.29 -1.58
CA PRO A 328 17.23 -13.46 -2.43
C PRO A 328 18.69 -13.95 -2.41
N SER A 329 18.88 -15.25 -2.42
CA SER A 329 20.22 -15.87 -2.39
C SER A 329 21.11 -15.50 -3.58
N ASN A 330 20.48 -15.06 -4.69
CA ASN A 330 21.17 -14.52 -5.88
C ASN A 330 21.22 -12.98 -5.91
N ASN A 331 21.12 -12.31 -4.78
CA ASN A 331 21.12 -10.84 -4.64
C ASN A 331 22.20 -10.16 -5.51
N ARG A 332 23.44 -10.66 -5.51
CA ARG A 332 24.52 -10.09 -6.33
C ARG A 332 24.24 -10.14 -7.84
N GLN A 333 23.50 -11.16 -8.30
CA GLN A 333 23.13 -11.26 -9.71
C GLN A 333 22.03 -10.24 -10.04
N LEU A 334 21.06 -10.05 -9.11
CA LEU A 334 20.03 -9.03 -9.26
C LEU A 334 20.65 -7.64 -9.39
N ASP A 335 21.59 -7.33 -8.51
CA ASP A 335 22.36 -6.08 -8.50
C ASP A 335 23.12 -5.85 -9.82
N HIS A 336 23.86 -6.88 -10.29
CA HIS A 336 24.62 -6.80 -11.53
C HIS A 336 23.72 -6.57 -12.77
N ASP A 337 22.54 -7.17 -12.81
CA ASP A 337 21.65 -7.16 -13.97
C ASP A 337 20.56 -6.07 -13.90
N ASP A 338 20.63 -5.19 -12.93
CA ASP A 338 19.59 -4.15 -12.66
C ASP A 338 18.19 -4.74 -12.50
N LEU A 339 18.08 -5.81 -11.71
CA LEU A 339 16.85 -6.55 -11.47
C LEU A 339 16.25 -6.26 -10.08
N ASP A 340 16.05 -4.98 -9.76
CA ASP A 340 15.50 -4.55 -8.45
C ASP A 340 14.40 -5.45 -7.92
N LEU A 341 14.61 -6.02 -6.73
CA LEU A 341 13.55 -6.69 -5.99
C LEU A 341 12.43 -5.71 -5.60
N GLY A 342 12.83 -4.49 -5.20
CA GLY A 342 11.93 -3.44 -4.75
C GLY A 342 11.37 -2.55 -5.86
N SER A 343 11.42 -2.94 -7.14
CA SER A 343 10.77 -2.20 -8.23
C SER A 343 9.28 -2.07 -7.99
N GLY A 344 8.61 -3.16 -7.59
CA GLY A 344 7.25 -3.19 -7.07
C GLY A 344 7.20 -3.22 -5.54
N GLY A 345 6.08 -2.82 -4.97
CA GLY A 345 5.87 -2.88 -3.53
C GLY A 345 5.33 -4.24 -3.07
N PRO A 346 5.61 -4.65 -1.82
CA PRO A 346 4.97 -5.82 -1.24
C PRO A 346 3.49 -5.56 -0.90
N ALA A 347 2.70 -6.64 -0.91
CA ALA A 347 1.33 -6.65 -0.38
C ALA A 347 1.24 -7.65 0.78
N ALA A 348 0.77 -7.21 1.94
CA ALA A 348 0.45 -8.11 3.03
C ALA A 348 -0.92 -8.76 2.77
N LEU A 349 -0.97 -10.08 2.82
CA LEU A 349 -2.22 -10.79 2.59
C LEU A 349 -3.12 -10.68 3.82
N PRO A 350 -4.42 -10.39 3.63
CA PRO A 350 -5.37 -10.21 4.72
C PRO A 350 -5.76 -11.54 5.37
N THR A 351 -6.57 -11.47 6.43
CA THR A 351 -7.19 -12.64 7.06
C THR A 351 -7.92 -13.50 6.01
N GLY A 352 -7.76 -14.80 6.10
CA GLY A 352 -8.27 -15.77 5.11
C GLY A 352 -7.16 -16.37 4.23
N PHE A 353 -5.99 -15.73 4.21
CA PHE A 353 -4.75 -16.30 3.68
C PHE A 353 -3.86 -16.75 4.85
N GLY A 354 -3.02 -17.73 4.60
CA GLY A 354 -2.13 -18.30 5.62
C GLY A 354 -2.63 -19.62 6.21
N THR A 355 -1.82 -20.18 7.07
CA THR A 355 -2.07 -21.43 7.83
C THR A 355 -1.67 -21.22 9.29
N SER A 356 -1.89 -22.21 10.14
CA SER A 356 -1.42 -22.13 11.54
C SER A 356 0.10 -22.03 11.66
N ALA A 357 0.85 -22.59 10.70
CA ALA A 357 2.31 -22.50 10.67
C ALA A 357 2.81 -21.15 10.11
N HIS A 358 2.06 -20.54 9.20
CA HIS A 358 2.37 -19.28 8.55
C HIS A 358 1.12 -18.41 8.51
N PRO A 359 0.72 -17.81 9.65
CA PRO A 359 -0.55 -17.11 9.76
C PRO A 359 -0.57 -15.76 9.02
N HIS A 360 0.58 -15.15 8.83
CA HIS A 360 0.69 -13.80 8.30
C HIS A 360 1.61 -13.76 7.08
N LEU A 361 1.03 -13.76 5.90
CA LEU A 361 1.76 -13.81 4.63
C LEU A 361 1.95 -12.43 4.00
N LEU A 362 3.03 -12.30 3.22
CA LEU A 362 3.35 -11.14 2.41
C LEU A 362 3.81 -11.62 1.04
N VAL A 363 3.34 -10.96 -0.01
CA VAL A 363 3.75 -11.21 -1.40
C VAL A 363 4.71 -10.12 -1.82
N GLN A 364 5.90 -10.49 -2.32
CA GLN A 364 6.86 -9.60 -2.95
C GLN A 364 7.02 -9.95 -4.42
N VAL A 365 7.02 -8.93 -5.26
CA VAL A 365 7.23 -8.99 -6.71
C VAL A 365 8.44 -8.16 -7.10
N GLY A 366 9.14 -8.49 -8.17
CA GLY A 366 10.34 -7.77 -8.61
C GLY A 366 10.61 -7.88 -10.12
N LYS A 367 11.69 -7.21 -10.57
CA LYS A 367 12.07 -7.16 -11.99
C LYS A 367 12.48 -8.53 -12.55
N ASP A 368 12.96 -9.45 -11.72
CA ASP A 368 13.35 -10.80 -12.15
C ASP A 368 12.17 -11.74 -12.43
N GLY A 369 10.95 -11.31 -12.10
CA GLY A 369 9.73 -12.06 -12.37
C GLY A 369 9.43 -13.20 -11.38
N ARG A 370 10.26 -13.42 -10.35
CA ARG A 370 9.92 -14.30 -9.24
C ARG A 370 8.92 -13.60 -8.31
N ILE A 371 8.01 -14.38 -7.79
CA ILE A 371 7.01 -13.95 -6.82
C ILE A 371 7.29 -14.71 -5.53
N PHE A 372 7.69 -13.99 -4.51
CA PHE A 372 7.99 -14.55 -3.20
C PHE A 372 6.77 -14.47 -2.29
N LEU A 373 6.43 -15.58 -1.67
CA LEU A 373 5.45 -15.66 -0.59
C LEU A 373 6.25 -15.78 0.72
N LEU A 374 6.23 -14.74 1.53
CA LEU A 374 7.00 -14.60 2.74
C LEU A 374 6.10 -14.70 3.97
N ASP A 375 6.67 -15.15 5.09
CA ASP A 375 6.06 -15.05 6.41
C ASP A 375 6.45 -13.71 7.05
N ARG A 376 5.47 -12.86 7.39
CA ARG A 376 5.72 -11.54 8.01
C ARG A 376 6.35 -11.63 9.39
N ASP A 377 6.21 -12.77 10.06
CA ASP A 377 6.76 -12.97 11.40
C ASP A 377 8.20 -13.50 11.35
N ASN A 378 8.59 -14.12 10.22
CA ASN A 378 9.95 -14.58 9.94
C ASN A 378 10.22 -14.51 8.42
N LEU A 379 10.86 -13.42 7.98
CA LEU A 379 11.10 -13.17 6.56
C LEU A 379 12.11 -14.12 5.92
N GLY A 380 12.96 -14.79 6.70
CA GLY A 380 13.84 -15.86 6.22
C GLY A 380 15.30 -15.49 5.97
N GLY A 381 15.70 -14.23 6.08
CA GLY A 381 17.10 -13.82 5.89
C GLY A 381 17.60 -14.00 4.47
N MET A 382 18.88 -14.30 4.28
CA MET A 382 19.51 -14.58 2.99
C MET A 382 20.18 -15.94 2.98
N GLY A 383 19.86 -16.78 1.98
CA GLY A 383 20.53 -18.08 1.79
C GLY A 383 20.30 -19.09 2.91
N GLN A 384 19.15 -19.08 3.57
CA GLN A 384 18.88 -19.83 4.79
C GLN A 384 18.07 -21.11 4.57
N GLY A 385 17.62 -21.32 3.37
CA GLY A 385 17.03 -22.58 2.97
C GLY A 385 18.08 -23.68 2.80
N PRO A 386 17.64 -24.92 2.56
CA PRO A 386 18.53 -26.06 2.33
C PRO A 386 19.55 -25.75 1.21
N ASN A 387 20.82 -26.06 1.47
CA ASN A 387 21.93 -25.81 0.54
C ASN A 387 22.15 -24.33 0.16
N GLY A 388 21.77 -23.38 1.02
CA GLY A 388 21.95 -21.96 0.76
C GLY A 388 20.88 -21.34 -0.16
N THR A 389 19.75 -22.01 -0.35
CA THR A 389 18.59 -21.47 -1.08
C THR A 389 17.77 -20.49 -0.23
N ASP A 390 16.74 -19.90 -0.79
CA ASP A 390 15.86 -18.96 -0.09
C ASP A 390 14.97 -19.71 0.94
N ALA A 391 14.94 -19.21 2.18
CA ALA A 391 14.09 -19.74 3.25
C ALA A 391 12.73 -18.99 3.25
N VAL A 392 11.94 -19.17 2.21
CA VAL A 392 10.63 -18.54 2.03
C VAL A 392 9.50 -19.56 2.11
N VAL A 393 8.27 -19.10 2.37
CA VAL A 393 7.09 -19.98 2.38
C VAL A 393 6.86 -20.59 1.00
N GLY A 394 7.07 -19.81 -0.06
CA GLY A 394 6.98 -20.28 -1.42
C GLY A 394 7.53 -19.29 -2.44
N THR A 395 7.90 -19.81 -3.61
CA THR A 395 8.29 -19.02 -4.76
C THR A 395 7.57 -19.54 -5.99
N THR A 396 7.07 -18.64 -6.85
CA THR A 396 6.49 -19.00 -8.14
C THR A 396 7.06 -18.14 -9.25
N GLY A 397 7.05 -18.63 -10.49
CA GLY A 397 7.75 -18.02 -11.61
C GLY A 397 9.13 -18.65 -11.85
N PRO A 398 10.11 -17.95 -12.48
CA PRO A 398 10.00 -16.56 -12.90
C PRO A 398 9.02 -16.35 -14.07
N TYR A 399 8.26 -15.27 -13.98
CA TYR A 399 7.45 -14.73 -15.08
C TYR A 399 8.20 -13.57 -15.73
N LYS A 400 7.50 -12.69 -16.47
CA LYS A 400 8.09 -11.41 -16.82
C LYS A 400 8.16 -10.52 -15.57
N GLY A 401 9.13 -9.62 -15.55
CA GLY A 401 9.34 -8.74 -14.39
C GLY A 401 8.13 -7.86 -14.07
N VAL A 402 7.99 -7.47 -12.83
CA VAL A 402 6.90 -6.65 -12.32
C VAL A 402 7.46 -5.35 -11.76
N TRP A 403 6.99 -4.22 -12.28
CA TRP A 403 7.39 -2.89 -11.79
C TRP A 403 6.33 -2.24 -10.90
N GLY A 404 5.07 -2.69 -11.02
CA GLY A 404 3.96 -2.22 -10.23
C GLY A 404 3.74 -3.04 -8.96
N HIS A 405 2.61 -2.77 -8.31
CA HIS A 405 2.18 -3.40 -7.08
C HIS A 405 1.13 -4.49 -7.35
N PRO A 406 1.09 -5.61 -6.62
CA PRO A 406 0.04 -6.61 -6.77
C PRO A 406 -1.29 -6.17 -6.16
N GLY A 407 -2.40 -6.61 -6.74
CA GLY A 407 -3.75 -6.54 -6.15
C GLY A 407 -4.16 -7.89 -5.55
N VAL A 408 -4.97 -7.88 -4.50
CA VAL A 408 -5.41 -9.08 -3.78
C VAL A 408 -6.93 -9.17 -3.79
N TRP A 409 -7.48 -10.37 -3.84
CA TRP A 409 -8.89 -10.64 -3.60
C TRP A 409 -9.07 -11.91 -2.79
N GLY A 410 -9.82 -11.83 -1.68
CA GLY A 410 -10.06 -12.97 -0.78
C GLY A 410 -11.20 -13.89 -1.21
N GLY A 411 -11.97 -13.55 -2.26
CA GLY A 411 -13.07 -14.37 -2.75
C GLY A 411 -12.61 -15.56 -3.59
N ASP A 412 -13.53 -16.52 -3.80
CA ASP A 412 -13.30 -17.76 -4.53
C ASP A 412 -12.01 -18.49 -4.13
N GLY A 413 -11.67 -18.43 -2.82
CA GLY A 413 -10.51 -19.09 -2.22
C GLY A 413 -9.18 -18.35 -2.42
N GLY A 414 -9.21 -17.09 -2.81
CA GLY A 414 -8.07 -16.18 -2.81
C GLY A 414 -7.30 -16.09 -4.12
N TYR A 415 -7.02 -14.85 -4.55
CA TYR A 415 -6.23 -14.53 -5.73
C TYR A 415 -5.29 -13.35 -5.47
N VAL A 416 -4.16 -13.35 -6.19
CA VAL A 416 -3.23 -12.24 -6.31
C VAL A 416 -3.06 -11.91 -7.80
N TYR A 417 -3.19 -10.64 -8.15
CA TYR A 417 -3.09 -10.15 -9.53
C TYR A 417 -1.87 -9.27 -9.70
N MET A 418 -1.19 -9.37 -10.83
CA MET A 418 -0.06 -8.52 -11.17
C MET A 418 0.02 -8.28 -12.67
N ILE A 419 0.61 -7.14 -13.08
CA ILE A 419 0.89 -6.82 -14.47
C ILE A 419 2.35 -7.10 -14.75
N GLU A 420 2.60 -7.95 -15.72
CA GLU A 420 3.94 -8.26 -16.20
C GLU A 420 4.42 -7.17 -17.17
N ASN A 421 5.67 -6.80 -17.06
CA ASN A 421 6.31 -5.83 -17.95
C ASN A 421 6.36 -6.36 -19.40
N TYR A 422 5.78 -5.61 -20.34
CA TYR A 422 5.55 -6.07 -21.71
C TYR A 422 4.91 -7.47 -21.79
N GLY A 423 4.07 -7.78 -20.82
CA GLY A 423 3.41 -9.07 -20.66
C GLY A 423 1.90 -8.95 -20.50
N SER A 424 1.33 -9.76 -19.65
CA SER A 424 -0.11 -9.87 -19.43
C SER A 424 -0.49 -9.50 -17.98
N LEU A 425 -1.77 -9.26 -17.74
CA LEU A 425 -2.34 -9.36 -16.40
C LEU A 425 -2.35 -10.84 -16.02
N ARG A 426 -1.71 -11.19 -14.91
CA ARG A 426 -1.66 -12.56 -14.38
C ARG A 426 -2.46 -12.68 -13.10
N ALA A 427 -3.25 -13.74 -12.98
CA ALA A 427 -3.88 -14.18 -11.76
C ALA A 427 -3.11 -15.36 -11.16
N LEU A 428 -2.71 -15.22 -9.90
CA LEU A 428 -2.16 -16.29 -9.09
C LEU A 428 -3.24 -16.77 -8.11
N LYS A 429 -3.52 -18.08 -8.10
CA LYS A 429 -4.45 -18.71 -7.18
C LYS A 429 -3.75 -19.08 -5.88
N TYR A 430 -4.32 -18.67 -4.76
CA TYR A 430 -3.90 -19.14 -3.45
C TYR A 430 -4.42 -20.54 -3.17
N SER A 431 -3.59 -21.39 -2.57
CA SER A 431 -3.97 -22.70 -2.05
C SER A 431 -3.02 -23.14 -0.94
N VAL A 432 -3.38 -24.19 -0.24
CA VAL A 432 -2.51 -24.89 0.71
C VAL A 432 -2.17 -26.25 0.11
N ASN A 433 -0.89 -26.58 0.00
CA ASN A 433 -0.44 -27.83 -0.59
C ASN A 433 -0.62 -29.03 0.36
N GLY A 434 -0.36 -30.23 -0.13
CA GLY A 434 -0.51 -31.48 0.65
C GLY A 434 0.36 -31.57 1.91
N SER A 435 1.39 -30.73 2.04
CA SER A 435 2.25 -30.62 3.22
C SER A 435 1.79 -29.54 4.19
N GLY A 436 0.66 -28.87 3.93
CA GLY A 436 0.12 -27.82 4.78
C GLY A 436 0.73 -26.42 4.56
N ASN A 437 1.56 -26.24 3.53
CA ASN A 437 2.20 -24.96 3.24
C ASN A 437 1.36 -24.12 2.26
N PRO A 438 1.23 -22.81 2.51
CA PRO A 438 0.64 -21.88 1.57
C PRO A 438 1.43 -21.80 0.26
N GLN A 439 0.73 -21.63 -0.85
CA GLN A 439 1.35 -21.44 -2.15
C GLN A 439 0.50 -20.55 -3.06
N LEU A 440 1.17 -19.93 -4.03
CA LEU A 440 0.57 -19.20 -5.14
C LEU A 440 0.90 -19.93 -6.44
N THR A 441 -0.10 -20.25 -7.24
CA THR A 441 0.08 -20.92 -8.53
C THR A 441 -0.59 -20.13 -9.65
N SER A 442 -0.01 -20.09 -10.84
CA SER A 442 -0.62 -19.39 -11.97
C SER A 442 -1.95 -20.02 -12.34
N ALA A 443 -3.02 -19.24 -12.26
CA ALA A 443 -4.37 -19.64 -12.66
C ALA A 443 -4.71 -19.24 -14.09
N GLY A 444 -4.06 -18.19 -14.61
CA GLY A 444 -4.27 -17.71 -15.95
C GLY A 444 -3.76 -16.29 -16.17
N THR A 445 -3.86 -15.84 -17.43
CA THR A 445 -3.43 -14.50 -17.87
C THR A 445 -4.49 -13.87 -18.75
N SER A 446 -4.44 -12.54 -18.91
CA SER A 446 -5.19 -11.87 -19.96
C SER A 446 -4.66 -12.23 -21.35
N ALA A 447 -5.55 -12.20 -22.35
CA ALA A 447 -5.15 -12.31 -23.75
C ALA A 447 -4.42 -11.05 -24.25
N GLU A 448 -4.80 -9.90 -23.70
CA GLU A 448 -4.23 -8.61 -24.05
C GLU A 448 -2.90 -8.39 -23.32
N GLY A 449 -1.95 -7.79 -24.04
CA GLY A 449 -0.67 -7.38 -23.48
C GLY A 449 -0.73 -5.99 -22.83
N PHE A 450 0.31 -5.69 -22.07
CA PHE A 450 0.50 -4.43 -21.35
C PHE A 450 1.86 -3.83 -21.69
N GLY A 451 1.91 -2.50 -21.85
CA GLY A 451 3.17 -1.79 -22.02
C GLY A 451 3.90 -1.56 -20.70
N TYR A 452 5.14 -1.11 -20.80
CA TYR A 452 6.04 -0.86 -19.67
C TYR A 452 5.44 0.03 -18.57
N ALA A 453 4.71 1.06 -18.96
CA ALA A 453 4.17 2.05 -18.02
C ALA A 453 2.80 1.69 -17.44
N SER A 454 2.30 0.47 -17.68
CA SER A 454 0.98 0.05 -17.18
C SER A 454 0.93 0.03 -15.66
N GLY A 455 -0.25 0.29 -15.11
CA GLY A 455 -0.46 0.54 -13.69
C GLY A 455 -0.57 -0.72 -12.83
N SER A 456 -0.96 -0.53 -11.58
CA SER A 456 -1.18 -1.60 -10.60
C SER A 456 -2.67 -1.97 -10.51
N PRO A 457 -3.02 -3.26 -10.33
CA PRO A 457 -4.40 -3.70 -10.21
C PRO A 457 -5.08 -3.21 -8.92
N VAL A 458 -6.35 -2.86 -9.02
CA VAL A 458 -7.28 -2.66 -7.89
C VAL A 458 -8.46 -3.59 -8.07
N VAL A 459 -8.92 -4.21 -6.99
CA VAL A 459 -10.06 -5.14 -7.01
C VAL A 459 -11.22 -4.54 -6.27
N THR A 460 -12.40 -4.48 -6.90
CA THR A 460 -13.66 -4.12 -6.24
C THR A 460 -14.53 -5.36 -6.07
N SER A 461 -15.28 -5.44 -4.98
CA SER A 461 -16.19 -6.57 -4.74
C SER A 461 -17.22 -6.28 -3.64
N ASN A 462 -18.17 -7.19 -3.47
CA ASN A 462 -18.98 -7.30 -2.28
C ASN A 462 -18.35 -8.36 -1.35
N GLY A 463 -17.34 -7.96 -0.58
CA GLY A 463 -16.56 -8.86 0.24
C GLY A 463 -15.96 -10.02 -0.56
N THR A 464 -16.10 -11.24 -0.04
CA THR A 464 -15.65 -12.48 -0.68
C THR A 464 -16.73 -13.15 -1.54
N THR A 465 -17.85 -12.49 -1.79
CA THR A 465 -18.98 -13.03 -2.56
C THR A 465 -18.54 -13.39 -3.97
N SER A 466 -18.70 -14.65 -4.34
CA SER A 466 -18.39 -15.16 -5.68
C SER A 466 -19.20 -14.41 -6.76
N GLY A 467 -18.54 -14.10 -7.89
CA GLY A 467 -19.16 -13.38 -8.99
C GLY A 467 -19.41 -11.88 -8.76
N SER A 468 -18.99 -11.32 -7.60
CA SER A 468 -19.15 -9.88 -7.31
C SER A 468 -17.95 -9.04 -7.71
N ALA A 469 -16.77 -9.63 -7.90
CA ALA A 469 -15.53 -8.89 -8.04
C ALA A 469 -15.21 -8.50 -9.49
N LEU A 470 -14.41 -7.44 -9.62
CA LEU A 470 -13.77 -6.99 -10.86
C LEU A 470 -12.34 -6.52 -10.58
N VAL A 471 -11.45 -6.69 -11.54
CA VAL A 471 -10.06 -6.21 -11.50
C VAL A 471 -9.94 -5.00 -12.41
N TRP A 472 -9.57 -3.86 -11.84
CA TRP A 472 -9.39 -2.57 -12.50
C TRP A 472 -7.91 -2.26 -12.63
N LEU A 473 -7.51 -1.72 -13.77
CA LEU A 473 -6.13 -1.30 -13.98
C LEU A 473 -6.01 -0.27 -15.10
N VAL A 474 -4.93 0.48 -15.06
CA VAL A 474 -4.57 1.44 -16.10
C VAL A 474 -3.60 0.77 -17.06
N TYR A 475 -4.01 0.63 -18.31
CA TYR A 475 -3.16 0.21 -19.41
C TYR A 475 -2.43 1.42 -19.97
N SER A 476 -1.18 1.26 -20.31
CA SER A 476 -0.39 2.18 -21.11
C SER A 476 0.05 1.48 -22.40
N GLY A 477 0.05 2.19 -23.50
CA GLY A 477 0.59 1.69 -24.77
C GLY A 477 2.09 1.39 -24.70
N THR A 478 2.64 0.89 -25.77
CA THR A 478 4.07 0.59 -25.86
C THR A 478 4.90 1.88 -25.79
N GLY A 479 5.90 1.89 -24.92
CA GLY A 479 6.82 3.00 -24.75
C GLY A 479 6.65 3.80 -23.46
N PRO A 480 7.64 4.61 -23.11
CA PRO A 480 7.69 5.31 -21.82
C PRO A 480 6.76 6.53 -21.74
N GLY A 481 6.16 6.95 -22.86
CA GLY A 481 5.39 8.18 -22.96
C GLY A 481 4.00 8.10 -22.35
N GLY A 482 3.43 6.89 -22.19
CA GLY A 482 2.11 6.70 -21.60
C GLY A 482 0.92 6.96 -22.53
N GLN A 483 1.16 7.07 -23.85
CA GLN A 483 0.11 7.32 -24.85
C GLN A 483 -0.88 6.15 -24.95
N ASN A 484 -2.08 6.45 -25.48
CA ASN A 484 -3.16 5.49 -25.66
C ASN A 484 -3.52 4.75 -24.35
N GLY A 485 -3.55 5.50 -23.25
CA GLY A 485 -3.96 4.97 -21.96
C GLY A 485 -5.42 4.55 -21.96
N GLU A 486 -5.69 3.45 -21.25
CA GLU A 486 -7.05 2.92 -21.06
C GLU A 486 -7.26 2.52 -19.61
N LEU A 487 -8.45 2.74 -19.08
CA LEU A 487 -8.93 2.04 -17.89
C LEU A 487 -9.52 0.71 -18.37
N ARG A 488 -8.91 -0.40 -18.00
CA ARG A 488 -9.35 -1.76 -18.34
C ARG A 488 -9.97 -2.46 -17.14
N VAL A 489 -10.98 -3.27 -17.42
CA VAL A 489 -11.74 -4.01 -16.40
C VAL A 489 -11.78 -5.47 -16.79
N TYR A 490 -11.42 -6.36 -15.86
CA TYR A 490 -11.36 -7.80 -16.08
C TYR A 490 -12.22 -8.56 -15.07
N ASP A 491 -12.74 -9.71 -15.50
CA ASP A 491 -13.31 -10.71 -14.60
C ASP A 491 -12.17 -11.29 -13.73
N PRO A 492 -12.39 -11.51 -12.42
CA PRO A 492 -11.30 -11.84 -11.51
C PRO A 492 -10.86 -13.30 -11.62
N VAL A 493 -11.75 -14.20 -12.05
CA VAL A 493 -11.49 -15.64 -12.11
C VAL A 493 -11.21 -16.05 -13.56
N PRO A 494 -10.02 -16.60 -13.87
CA PRO A 494 -9.73 -17.10 -15.20
C PRO A 494 -10.64 -18.25 -15.61
N VAL A 495 -11.11 -18.23 -16.85
CA VAL A 495 -11.84 -19.34 -17.47
C VAL A 495 -10.95 -19.97 -18.52
N ASN A 496 -10.68 -21.27 -18.41
CA ASN A 496 -9.73 -22.00 -19.26
C ASN A 496 -8.37 -21.30 -19.37
N GLY A 497 -7.86 -20.79 -18.24
CA GLY A 497 -6.57 -20.12 -18.16
C GLY A 497 -6.56 -18.67 -18.67
N THR A 498 -7.71 -18.08 -19.01
CA THR A 498 -7.80 -16.73 -19.56
C THR A 498 -8.64 -15.81 -18.68
N LEU A 499 -8.06 -14.66 -18.30
CA LEU A 499 -8.77 -13.54 -17.70
C LEU A 499 -9.50 -12.76 -18.79
N LYS A 500 -10.81 -12.69 -18.69
CA LYS A 500 -11.65 -12.02 -19.70
C LYS A 500 -11.71 -10.52 -19.43
N MET A 501 -11.29 -9.71 -20.41
CA MET A 501 -11.55 -8.27 -20.38
C MET A 501 -13.05 -8.03 -20.58
N ARG A 502 -13.65 -7.31 -19.64
CA ARG A 502 -15.07 -6.98 -19.66
C ARG A 502 -15.32 -5.67 -20.41
N ARG A 503 -14.54 -4.63 -20.11
CA ARG A 503 -14.62 -3.32 -20.75
C ARG A 503 -13.28 -2.59 -20.73
N SER A 504 -13.13 -1.63 -21.63
CA SER A 504 -12.07 -0.63 -21.61
C SER A 504 -12.64 0.76 -21.87
N PHE A 505 -11.95 1.79 -21.35
CA PHE A 505 -12.33 3.19 -21.49
C PHE A 505 -11.09 4.02 -21.80
N PRO A 506 -11.11 4.93 -22.80
CA PRO A 506 -9.95 5.75 -23.15
C PRO A 506 -9.64 6.76 -22.04
N LEU A 507 -8.34 6.95 -21.75
CA LEU A 507 -7.82 7.89 -20.75
C LEU A 507 -6.95 9.01 -21.35
N GLY A 508 -6.43 8.87 -22.58
CA GLY A 508 -5.43 9.79 -23.13
C GLY A 508 -4.01 9.37 -22.80
N THR A 509 -3.20 10.27 -22.24
CA THR A 509 -1.84 9.98 -21.83
C THR A 509 -1.79 9.72 -20.32
N VAL A 510 -1.27 8.56 -19.92
CA VAL A 510 -1.22 8.13 -18.51
C VAL A 510 0.20 8.17 -17.95
N THR A 511 0.31 8.26 -16.64
CA THR A 511 1.59 8.18 -15.93
C THR A 511 2.03 6.73 -15.74
N ARG A 512 3.32 6.53 -15.48
CA ARG A 512 3.85 5.20 -15.15
C ARG A 512 3.28 4.71 -13.83
N PHE A 513 2.80 3.47 -13.85
CA PHE A 513 2.32 2.73 -12.69
C PHE A 513 1.13 3.39 -11.99
N SER A 514 0.27 4.10 -12.77
CA SER A 514 -0.98 4.69 -12.26
C SER A 514 -1.85 3.65 -11.57
N VAL A 515 -2.43 4.04 -10.44
CA VAL A 515 -3.35 3.23 -9.66
C VAL A 515 -4.70 3.92 -9.66
N PRO A 516 -5.79 3.26 -10.10
CA PRO A 516 -7.13 3.84 -10.00
C PRO A 516 -7.57 3.87 -8.53
N ALA A 517 -8.35 4.89 -8.15
CA ALA A 517 -9.04 4.93 -6.88
C ALA A 517 -10.50 4.51 -7.08
N THR A 518 -11.08 3.86 -6.07
CA THR A 518 -12.47 3.41 -6.09
C THR A 518 -13.20 3.94 -4.87
N ASP A 519 -14.42 4.39 -5.05
CA ASP A 519 -15.33 4.74 -3.95
C ASP A 519 -16.75 4.94 -4.47
N ASN A 520 -17.73 4.44 -3.76
CA ASN A 520 -19.15 4.76 -3.93
C ASN A 520 -19.65 4.60 -5.38
N GLY A 521 -19.34 3.45 -6.00
CA GLY A 521 -19.74 3.13 -7.38
C GLY A 521 -18.99 3.92 -8.45
N ARG A 522 -17.85 4.53 -8.10
CA ARG A 522 -17.02 5.33 -9.01
C ARG A 522 -15.57 4.85 -9.02
N VAL A 523 -14.94 5.04 -10.18
CA VAL A 523 -13.51 4.83 -10.37
C VAL A 523 -12.90 6.16 -10.81
N PHE A 524 -11.83 6.59 -10.14
CA PHE A 524 -11.12 7.83 -10.39
C PHE A 524 -9.71 7.54 -10.90
N VAL A 525 -9.30 8.21 -11.97
CA VAL A 525 -7.97 8.04 -12.57
C VAL A 525 -7.35 9.40 -12.84
N GLY A 526 -6.12 9.58 -12.33
CA GLY A 526 -5.27 10.71 -12.70
C GLY A 526 -4.49 10.42 -13.97
N THR A 527 -4.28 11.42 -14.83
CA THR A 527 -3.59 11.27 -16.11
C THR A 527 -2.33 12.13 -16.20
N LYS A 528 -1.43 11.78 -17.14
CA LYS A 528 -0.19 12.53 -17.38
C LYS A 528 -0.44 13.88 -18.06
N ASP A 529 -1.47 13.97 -18.86
CA ASP A 529 -1.90 15.19 -19.56
C ASP A 529 -2.77 16.11 -18.68
N GLY A 530 -2.76 15.92 -17.36
CA GLY A 530 -3.34 16.84 -16.39
C GLY A 530 -4.87 16.74 -16.29
N HIS A 531 -5.41 15.54 -16.10
CA HIS A 531 -6.83 15.35 -15.84
C HIS A 531 -7.07 14.40 -14.67
N LEU A 532 -8.12 14.66 -13.91
CA LEU A 532 -8.81 13.68 -13.09
C LEU A 532 -10.08 13.24 -13.81
N ILE A 533 -10.21 11.94 -14.07
CA ILE A 533 -11.35 11.37 -14.79
C ILE A 533 -12.13 10.43 -13.87
N ALA A 534 -13.45 10.56 -13.83
CA ALA A 534 -14.34 9.66 -13.10
C ALA A 534 -15.17 8.79 -14.03
N PHE A 535 -15.32 7.52 -13.67
CA PHE A 535 -16.18 6.54 -14.32
C PHE A 535 -17.21 6.01 -13.32
N GLY A 536 -18.37 5.63 -13.81
CA GLY A 536 -19.47 5.12 -13.02
C GLY A 536 -20.76 5.06 -13.82
N ARG A 537 -21.86 4.67 -13.19
CA ARG A 537 -23.21 4.74 -13.80
C ARG A 537 -23.73 6.17 -13.84
N ALA A 538 -24.62 6.44 -14.77
CA ALA A 538 -25.45 7.64 -14.74
C ALA A 538 -26.27 7.67 -13.45
N SER A 539 -26.28 8.82 -12.77
CA SER A 539 -27.11 9.06 -11.56
C SER A 539 -28.52 9.39 -11.97
#